data_691ae4adeff1ffca5d46c81d1569a9ce
#
_entry.id   691ae4adeff1ffca5d46c81d1569a9ce
#
_cell.length_a   1.000
_cell.length_b   1.000
_cell.length_c   1.000
_cell.angle_alpha   90.00
_cell.angle_beta   90.00
_cell.angle_gamma   90.00
#
_symmetry.space_group_name_H-M   'P 1'
#
loop_
_entity.id
_entity.type
_entity.pdbx_description
1 polymer ?
#
loop_
_entity_poly.entity_id
_entity_poly.type
_entity_poly.pdbx_seq_one_letter_code
_entity_poly.pdbx_strand_id
1 'polypeptide(L)'
;MPKVGMQPVRRAQLIHATLIAIDQVGINEASIALIARLAGVSTGIISHYFQDKNGLLEATMRHLMSALRSAVKQRQQALNNDSAHEHIKAIIEGNFDTTQVNEAAMKTWLAFWACSMHHPALRRLQIINDRRLYSNLCYQFRRVLPAASAKTSARGLAALIDGLWLRGALSGTQFDTKQALLIANNYLQQQFANPTISPLNHH
;
A
#
# COMPACT_ATOMS: atom_id res chain seq x y z
N MET A 1 -35.78 -2.93 -12.47
CA MET A 1 -35.40 -2.61 -11.08
C MET A 1 -34.00 -3.13 -10.83
N PRO A 2 -33.01 -2.33 -10.38
CA PRO A 2 -31.71 -2.84 -9.97
C PRO A 2 -31.90 -3.75 -8.76
N LYS A 3 -31.42 -5.00 -8.85
CA LYS A 3 -31.45 -5.93 -7.70
C LYS A 3 -30.58 -5.35 -6.60
N VAL A 4 -31.17 -5.14 -5.41
CA VAL A 4 -30.46 -4.79 -4.18
C VAL A 4 -29.35 -5.84 -3.97
N GLY A 5 -28.06 -5.40 -3.87
CA GLY A 5 -26.90 -6.28 -3.76
C GLY A 5 -25.96 -6.32 -4.98
N MET A 6 -26.40 -5.89 -6.16
CA MET A 6 -25.55 -5.87 -7.37
C MET A 6 -24.52 -4.72 -7.40
N GLN A 7 -24.72 -3.65 -6.63
CA GLN A 7 -23.83 -2.48 -6.63
C GLN A 7 -22.41 -2.78 -6.14
N PRO A 8 -22.20 -3.45 -4.99
CA PRO A 8 -20.84 -3.78 -4.51
C PRO A 8 -20.10 -4.70 -5.48
N VAL A 9 -20.79 -5.70 -6.04
CA VAL A 9 -20.22 -6.65 -7.00
C VAL A 9 -19.75 -5.93 -8.26
N ARG A 10 -20.58 -5.03 -8.79
CA ARG A 10 -20.27 -4.29 -10.02
C ARG A 10 -19.12 -3.30 -9.81
N ARG A 11 -19.07 -2.63 -8.64
CA ARG A 11 -17.94 -1.77 -8.27
C ARG A 11 -16.62 -2.56 -8.19
N ALA A 12 -16.63 -3.73 -7.55
CA ALA A 12 -15.46 -4.59 -7.44
C ALA A 12 -14.99 -5.09 -8.83
N GLN A 13 -15.92 -5.47 -9.71
CA GLN A 13 -15.63 -5.89 -11.08
C GLN A 13 -14.94 -4.78 -11.89
N LEU A 14 -15.42 -3.53 -11.79
CA LEU A 14 -14.83 -2.38 -12.48
C LEU A 14 -13.44 -2.02 -11.92
N ILE A 15 -13.25 -2.09 -10.61
CA ILE A 15 -11.94 -1.90 -9.97
C ILE A 15 -10.95 -2.97 -10.43
N HIS A 16 -11.37 -4.24 -10.48
CA HIS A 16 -10.51 -5.33 -10.97
C HIS A 16 -10.13 -5.15 -12.44
N ALA A 17 -11.09 -4.79 -13.31
CA ALA A 17 -10.82 -4.47 -14.71
C ALA A 17 -9.86 -3.28 -14.86
N THR A 18 -9.91 -2.31 -13.95
CA THR A 18 -8.98 -1.17 -13.95
C THR A 18 -7.55 -1.61 -13.63
N LEU A 19 -7.35 -2.51 -12.65
CA LEU A 19 -6.04 -3.08 -12.34
C LEU A 19 -5.47 -3.83 -13.55
N ILE A 20 -6.28 -4.63 -14.23
CA ILE A 20 -5.89 -5.35 -15.46
C ILE A 20 -5.52 -4.36 -16.58
N ALA A 21 -6.33 -3.32 -16.79
CA ALA A 21 -6.05 -2.31 -17.81
C ALA A 21 -4.72 -1.59 -17.56
N ILE A 22 -4.47 -1.18 -16.31
CA ILE A 22 -3.22 -0.51 -15.93
C ILE A 22 -2.02 -1.45 -16.11
N ASP A 23 -2.18 -2.72 -15.77
CA ASP A 23 -1.14 -3.73 -15.97
C ASP A 23 -0.78 -3.92 -17.44
N GLN A 24 -1.78 -3.98 -18.33
CA GLN A 24 -1.60 -4.24 -19.77
C GLN A 24 -1.04 -3.04 -20.55
N VAL A 25 -1.53 -1.85 -20.28
CA VAL A 25 -1.24 -0.67 -21.12
C VAL A 25 -0.77 0.56 -20.34
N GLY A 26 -0.63 0.48 -19.03
CA GLY A 26 -0.30 1.62 -18.16
C GLY A 26 -1.49 2.55 -17.91
N ILE A 27 -1.34 3.46 -16.93
CA ILE A 27 -2.44 4.30 -16.45
C ILE A 27 -2.95 5.31 -17.50
N ASN A 28 -2.08 5.80 -18.36
CA ASN A 28 -2.44 6.80 -19.37
C ASN A 28 -3.36 6.19 -20.43
N GLU A 29 -2.98 5.01 -20.95
CA GLU A 29 -3.70 4.29 -22.00
C GLU A 29 -4.89 3.48 -21.47
N ALA A 30 -5.02 3.28 -20.17
CA ALA A 30 -6.16 2.63 -19.53
C ALA A 30 -7.43 3.50 -19.67
N SER A 31 -8.05 3.48 -20.84
CA SER A 31 -9.24 4.27 -21.16
C SER A 31 -10.50 3.67 -20.53
N ILE A 32 -11.54 4.51 -20.34
CA ILE A 32 -12.87 4.05 -19.89
C ILE A 32 -13.43 2.97 -20.82
N ALA A 33 -13.21 3.09 -22.13
CA ALA A 33 -13.66 2.09 -23.11
C ALA A 33 -12.95 0.74 -22.93
N LEU A 34 -11.63 0.74 -22.69
CA LEU A 34 -10.87 -0.49 -22.42
C LEU A 34 -11.34 -1.13 -21.12
N ILE A 35 -11.48 -0.36 -20.04
CA ILE A 35 -11.91 -0.85 -18.73
C ILE A 35 -13.34 -1.44 -18.82
N ALA A 36 -14.26 -0.76 -19.49
CA ALA A 36 -15.62 -1.24 -19.70
C ALA A 36 -15.64 -2.56 -20.47
N ARG A 37 -14.84 -2.68 -21.54
CA ARG A 37 -14.67 -3.92 -22.31
C ARG A 37 -14.14 -5.06 -21.44
N LEU A 38 -13.09 -4.83 -20.66
CA LEU A 38 -12.51 -5.83 -19.75
C LEU A 38 -13.50 -6.25 -18.64
N ALA A 39 -14.34 -5.33 -18.20
CA ALA A 39 -15.38 -5.61 -17.21
C ALA A 39 -16.66 -6.23 -17.82
N GLY A 40 -16.78 -6.34 -19.16
CA GLY A 40 -17.98 -6.83 -19.81
C GLY A 40 -19.22 -5.96 -19.59
N VAL A 41 -19.05 -4.63 -19.57
CA VAL A 41 -20.12 -3.65 -19.34
C VAL A 41 -20.05 -2.49 -20.36
N SER A 42 -21.11 -1.70 -20.44
CA SER A 42 -21.09 -0.45 -21.22
C SER A 42 -20.31 0.66 -20.48
N THR A 43 -19.76 1.61 -21.23
CA THR A 43 -19.05 2.76 -20.67
C THR A 43 -19.91 3.62 -19.73
N GLY A 44 -21.21 3.72 -20.00
CA GLY A 44 -22.16 4.45 -19.14
C GLY A 44 -22.26 3.88 -17.72
N ILE A 45 -21.96 2.60 -17.53
CA ILE A 45 -21.94 1.98 -16.20
C ILE A 45 -20.80 2.58 -15.36
N ILE A 46 -19.64 2.86 -15.95
CA ILE A 46 -18.51 3.49 -15.22
C ILE A 46 -18.92 4.88 -14.73
N SER A 47 -19.49 5.72 -15.59
CA SER A 47 -19.96 7.06 -15.21
C SER A 47 -21.04 7.01 -14.12
N HIS A 48 -21.90 6.02 -14.15
CA HIS A 48 -22.92 5.80 -13.12
C HIS A 48 -22.32 5.50 -11.73
N TYR A 49 -21.23 4.68 -11.67
CA TYR A 49 -20.65 4.24 -10.39
C TYR A 49 -19.53 5.16 -9.87
N PHE A 50 -18.80 5.83 -10.74
CA PHE A 50 -17.55 6.54 -10.39
C PHE A 50 -17.48 7.97 -10.94
N GLN A 51 -18.51 8.44 -11.64
CA GLN A 51 -18.59 9.75 -12.30
C GLN A 51 -17.64 9.82 -13.53
N ASP A 52 -16.33 9.67 -13.32
CA ASP A 52 -15.31 9.75 -14.37
C ASP A 52 -14.16 8.76 -14.13
N LYS A 53 -13.11 8.86 -14.97
CA LYS A 53 -11.88 8.05 -14.85
C LYS A 53 -11.17 8.32 -13.52
N ASN A 54 -11.14 9.57 -13.05
CA ASN A 54 -10.44 9.92 -11.81
C ASN A 54 -11.12 9.31 -10.59
N GLY A 55 -12.45 9.35 -10.52
CA GLY A 55 -13.24 8.69 -9.48
C GLY A 55 -13.04 7.16 -9.46
N LEU A 56 -12.89 6.54 -10.63
CA LEU A 56 -12.58 5.12 -10.73
C LEU A 56 -11.15 4.82 -10.26
N LEU A 57 -10.16 5.64 -10.63
CA LEU A 57 -8.78 5.52 -10.14
C LEU A 57 -8.69 5.70 -8.63
N GLU A 58 -9.39 6.70 -8.08
CA GLU A 58 -9.47 6.90 -6.63
C GLU A 58 -10.06 5.68 -5.92
N ALA A 59 -11.14 5.10 -6.45
CA ALA A 59 -11.74 3.89 -5.89
C ALA A 59 -10.80 2.67 -5.99
N THR A 60 -10.03 2.54 -7.07
CA THR A 60 -9.02 1.50 -7.25
C THR A 60 -7.92 1.62 -6.21
N MET A 61 -7.43 2.83 -5.96
CA MET A 61 -6.42 3.05 -4.91
C MET A 61 -6.94 2.78 -3.51
N ARG A 62 -8.18 3.20 -3.21
CA ARG A 62 -8.84 2.86 -1.94
C ARG A 62 -8.96 1.34 -1.75
N HIS A 63 -9.18 0.60 -2.82
CA HIS A 63 -9.22 -0.87 -2.78
C HIS A 63 -7.85 -1.46 -2.42
N LEU A 64 -6.76 -1.05 -3.10
CA LEU A 64 -5.39 -1.50 -2.77
C LEU A 64 -4.98 -1.15 -1.33
N MET A 65 -5.26 0.09 -0.89
CA MET A 65 -5.00 0.52 0.48
C MET A 65 -5.83 -0.26 1.52
N SER A 66 -7.05 -0.69 1.15
CA SER A 66 -7.88 -1.53 2.00
C SER A 66 -7.35 -2.96 2.09
N ALA A 67 -6.87 -3.53 0.98
CA ALA A 67 -6.22 -4.83 0.95
C ALA A 67 -4.95 -4.83 1.83
N LEU A 68 -4.09 -3.81 1.69
CA LEU A 68 -2.91 -3.61 2.54
C LEU A 68 -3.28 -3.58 4.03
N ARG A 69 -4.27 -2.77 4.39
CA ARG A 69 -4.74 -2.68 5.77
C ARG A 69 -5.25 -4.03 6.29
N SER A 70 -6.00 -4.77 5.48
CA SER A 70 -6.52 -6.09 5.83
C SER A 70 -5.40 -7.10 6.03
N ALA A 71 -4.39 -7.10 5.15
CA ALA A 71 -3.23 -7.97 5.26
C ALA A 71 -2.44 -7.75 6.57
N VAL A 72 -2.20 -6.48 6.93
CA VAL A 72 -1.55 -6.12 8.21
C VAL A 72 -2.42 -6.54 9.40
N LYS A 73 -3.72 -6.19 9.38
CA LYS A 73 -4.66 -6.48 10.47
C LYS A 73 -4.79 -7.99 10.73
N GLN A 74 -4.92 -8.80 9.69
CA GLN A 74 -5.03 -10.25 9.81
C GLN A 74 -3.81 -10.85 10.48
N ARG A 75 -2.59 -10.41 10.10
CA ARG A 75 -1.34 -10.86 10.73
C ARG A 75 -1.26 -10.45 12.19
N GLN A 76 -1.63 -9.20 12.51
CA GLN A 76 -1.65 -8.73 13.90
C GLN A 76 -2.67 -9.48 14.76
N GLN A 77 -3.84 -9.83 14.21
CA GLN A 77 -4.85 -10.62 14.92
C GLN A 77 -4.45 -12.08 15.14
N ALA A 78 -3.55 -12.62 14.32
CA ALA A 78 -3.03 -13.97 14.45
C ALA A 78 -1.87 -14.09 15.46
N LEU A 79 -1.40 -12.98 16.05
CA LEU A 79 -0.33 -13.00 17.06
C LEU A 79 -0.84 -13.62 18.37
N ASN A 80 -0.03 -14.51 18.93
CA ASN A 80 -0.32 -15.15 20.23
C ASN A 80 0.15 -14.31 21.43
N ASN A 81 0.86 -13.21 21.18
CA ASN A 81 1.39 -12.31 22.20
C ASN A 81 1.27 -10.85 21.76
N ASP A 82 1.36 -9.93 22.73
CA ASP A 82 1.33 -8.48 22.49
C ASP A 82 2.74 -7.88 22.43
N SER A 83 3.69 -8.55 21.76
CA SER A 83 5.05 -8.05 21.57
C SER A 83 5.10 -6.93 20.52
N ALA A 84 5.71 -5.79 20.85
CA ALA A 84 5.92 -4.71 19.91
C ALA A 84 6.73 -5.17 18.68
N HIS A 85 7.72 -6.05 18.89
CA HIS A 85 8.51 -6.65 17.81
C HIS A 85 7.63 -7.42 16.83
N GLU A 86 6.78 -8.32 17.32
CA GLU A 86 5.90 -9.14 16.47
C GLU A 86 4.85 -8.28 15.74
N HIS A 87 4.33 -7.23 16.38
CA HIS A 87 3.43 -6.29 15.72
C HIS A 87 4.11 -5.53 14.59
N ILE A 88 5.37 -5.09 14.75
CA ILE A 88 6.12 -4.45 13.67
C ILE A 88 6.41 -5.44 12.55
N LYS A 89 6.79 -6.67 12.87
CA LYS A 89 6.99 -7.74 11.89
C LYS A 89 5.72 -8.00 11.08
N ALA A 90 4.56 -8.06 11.71
CA ALA A 90 3.26 -8.18 11.03
C ALA A 90 2.97 -7.00 10.08
N ILE A 91 3.40 -5.78 10.44
CA ILE A 91 3.31 -4.61 9.56
C ILE A 91 4.23 -4.78 8.34
N ILE A 92 5.48 -5.19 8.54
CA ILE A 92 6.44 -5.47 7.46
C ILE A 92 5.88 -6.51 6.50
N GLU A 93 5.46 -7.66 7.01
CA GLU A 93 4.92 -8.77 6.23
C GLU A 93 3.64 -8.38 5.47
N GLY A 94 2.78 -7.54 6.07
CA GLY A 94 1.59 -7.03 5.41
C GLY A 94 1.88 -6.11 4.23
N ASN A 95 2.98 -5.33 4.30
CA ASN A 95 3.41 -4.47 3.20
C ASN A 95 4.00 -5.26 2.02
N PHE A 96 4.53 -6.45 2.27
CA PHE A 96 5.04 -7.37 1.24
C PHE A 96 4.10 -8.55 0.97
N ASP A 97 2.81 -8.41 1.31
CA ASP A 97 1.77 -9.40 1.00
C ASP A 97 1.59 -9.57 -0.52
N THR A 98 1.22 -10.78 -0.96
CA THR A 98 0.99 -11.08 -2.37
C THR A 98 -0.04 -10.18 -3.04
N THR A 99 -0.99 -9.65 -2.28
CA THR A 99 -1.97 -8.66 -2.77
C THR A 99 -1.33 -7.30 -3.11
N GLN A 100 -0.13 -7.03 -2.58
CA GLN A 100 0.60 -5.77 -2.77
C GLN A 100 1.76 -5.90 -3.75
N VAL A 101 2.40 -7.08 -3.83
CA VAL A 101 3.62 -7.30 -4.61
C VAL A 101 3.40 -8.12 -5.89
N ASN A 102 2.14 -8.33 -6.32
CA ASN A 102 1.85 -8.82 -7.65
C ASN A 102 2.02 -7.71 -8.70
N GLU A 103 2.27 -8.10 -9.95
CA GLU A 103 2.63 -7.18 -11.04
C GLU A 103 1.60 -6.06 -11.24
N ALA A 104 0.31 -6.39 -11.31
CA ALA A 104 -0.76 -5.42 -11.51
C ALA A 104 -0.87 -4.42 -10.35
N ALA A 105 -0.75 -4.89 -9.10
CA ALA A 105 -0.75 -4.01 -7.93
C ALA A 105 0.48 -3.09 -7.93
N MET A 106 1.67 -3.62 -8.25
CA MET A 106 2.92 -2.85 -8.25
C MET A 106 2.90 -1.76 -9.32
N LYS A 107 2.49 -2.06 -10.56
CA LYS A 107 2.31 -1.07 -11.62
C LYS A 107 1.29 0.00 -11.24
N THR A 108 0.19 -0.41 -10.59
CA THR A 108 -0.85 0.53 -10.14
C THR A 108 -0.34 1.45 -9.03
N TRP A 109 0.42 0.94 -8.06
CA TRP A 109 1.05 1.76 -7.02
C TRP A 109 2.03 2.79 -7.60
N LEU A 110 2.91 2.39 -8.52
CA LEU A 110 3.85 3.30 -9.18
C LEU A 110 3.12 4.42 -9.94
N ALA A 111 2.12 4.05 -10.72
CA ALA A 111 1.29 5.00 -11.44
C ALA A 111 0.55 5.96 -10.49
N PHE A 112 0.04 5.46 -9.37
CA PHE A 112 -0.60 6.26 -8.34
C PHE A 112 0.36 7.26 -7.71
N TRP A 113 1.57 6.85 -7.33
CA TRP A 113 2.57 7.78 -6.76
C TRP A 113 2.88 8.92 -7.72
N ALA A 114 3.11 8.61 -9.01
CA ALA A 114 3.33 9.64 -10.03
C ALA A 114 2.12 10.56 -10.18
N CYS A 115 0.91 10.02 -10.27
CA CYS A 115 -0.31 10.81 -10.41
C CYS A 115 -0.64 11.63 -9.17
N SER A 116 -0.29 11.15 -7.97
CA SER A 116 -0.56 11.86 -6.71
C SER A 116 0.13 13.22 -6.61
N MET A 117 1.22 13.42 -7.36
CA MET A 117 1.91 14.71 -7.42
C MET A 117 1.07 15.80 -8.12
N HIS A 118 0.15 15.40 -8.99
CA HIS A 118 -0.64 16.32 -9.83
C HIS A 118 -2.15 16.30 -9.54
N HIS A 119 -2.66 15.28 -8.84
CA HIS A 119 -4.08 15.11 -8.54
C HIS A 119 -4.37 15.23 -7.04
N PRO A 120 -5.06 16.29 -6.57
CA PRO A 120 -5.29 16.53 -5.14
C PRO A 120 -5.98 15.39 -4.40
N ALA A 121 -6.97 14.72 -5.03
CA ALA A 121 -7.67 13.59 -4.44
C ALA A 121 -6.74 12.40 -4.18
N LEU A 122 -5.89 12.06 -5.17
CA LEU A 122 -4.90 10.99 -5.05
C LEU A 122 -3.80 11.36 -4.05
N ARG A 123 -3.34 12.62 -4.04
CA ARG A 123 -2.38 13.12 -3.06
C ARG A 123 -2.90 12.98 -1.63
N ARG A 124 -4.19 13.27 -1.41
CA ARG A 124 -4.81 13.05 -0.09
C ARG A 124 -4.77 11.59 0.33
N LEU A 125 -5.02 10.65 -0.58
CA LEU A 125 -4.92 9.21 -0.29
C LEU A 125 -3.48 8.82 0.05
N GLN A 126 -2.49 9.32 -0.69
CA GLN A 126 -1.08 9.06 -0.42
C GLN A 126 -0.68 9.54 0.98
N ILE A 127 -1.04 10.77 1.35
CA ILE A 127 -0.80 11.30 2.69
C ILE A 127 -1.43 10.43 3.78
N ILE A 128 -2.64 9.91 3.55
CA ILE A 128 -3.31 9.01 4.49
C ILE A 128 -2.54 7.69 4.62
N ASN A 129 -2.07 7.14 3.50
CA ASN A 129 -1.29 5.90 3.49
C ASN A 129 0.03 6.05 4.27
N ASP A 130 0.81 7.09 3.97
CA ASP A 130 2.08 7.40 4.64
C ASP A 130 1.90 7.61 6.15
N ARG A 131 0.92 8.43 6.53
CA ARG A 131 0.62 8.68 7.94
C ARG A 131 0.23 7.42 8.69
N ARG A 132 -0.51 6.52 8.04
CA ARG A 132 -0.92 5.24 8.64
C ARG A 132 0.27 4.34 8.88
N LEU A 133 1.13 4.13 7.88
CA LEU A 133 2.34 3.32 8.04
C LEU A 133 3.22 3.89 9.15
N TYR A 134 3.55 5.17 9.07
CA TYR A 134 4.37 5.84 10.08
C TYR A 134 3.76 5.77 11.49
N SER A 135 2.47 6.07 11.66
CA SER A 135 1.84 6.08 12.97
C SER A 135 1.76 4.69 13.60
N ASN A 136 1.49 3.66 12.80
CA ASN A 136 1.46 2.27 13.26
C ASN A 136 2.84 1.83 13.74
N LEU A 137 3.89 2.08 12.96
CA LEU A 137 5.27 1.77 13.35
C LEU A 137 5.69 2.56 14.59
N CYS A 138 5.43 3.88 14.60
CA CYS A 138 5.78 4.76 15.71
C CYS A 138 5.10 4.35 17.01
N TYR A 139 3.83 3.93 16.95
CA TYR A 139 3.10 3.42 18.11
C TYR A 139 3.81 2.20 18.71
N GLN A 140 4.19 1.22 17.90
CA GLN A 140 4.86 0.01 18.38
C GLN A 140 6.28 0.30 18.90
N PHE A 141 7.06 1.10 18.19
CA PHE A 141 8.40 1.48 18.66
C PHE A 141 8.37 2.24 20.00
N ARG A 142 7.35 3.10 20.22
CA ARG A 142 7.19 3.84 21.48
C ARG A 142 6.91 2.97 22.69
N ARG A 143 6.52 1.72 22.51
CA ARG A 143 6.32 0.75 23.60
C ARG A 143 7.65 0.27 24.18
N VAL A 144 8.77 0.43 23.44
CA VAL A 144 10.08 -0.15 23.79
C VAL A 144 11.24 0.84 23.65
N LEU A 145 11.05 1.96 22.97
CA LEU A 145 12.09 2.97 22.73
C LEU A 145 11.67 4.34 23.26
N PRO A 146 12.65 5.19 23.64
CA PRO A 146 12.39 6.61 23.90
C PRO A 146 11.71 7.30 22.71
N ALA A 147 10.89 8.32 22.98
CA ALA A 147 10.03 8.94 21.98
C ALA A 147 10.77 9.48 20.74
N ALA A 148 11.98 10.04 20.90
CA ALA A 148 12.80 10.52 19.80
C ALA A 148 13.29 9.37 18.91
N SER A 149 13.88 8.34 19.53
CA SER A 149 14.37 7.13 18.85
C SER A 149 13.24 6.40 18.13
N ALA A 150 12.07 6.22 18.78
CA ALA A 150 10.90 5.60 18.19
C ALA A 150 10.43 6.31 16.90
N LYS A 151 10.43 7.65 16.88
CA LYS A 151 10.10 8.44 15.69
C LYS A 151 11.10 8.22 14.56
N THR A 152 12.39 8.21 14.87
CA THR A 152 13.47 8.01 13.89
C THR A 152 13.43 6.60 13.32
N SER A 153 13.32 5.57 14.18
CA SER A 153 13.22 4.16 13.77
C SER A 153 11.98 3.91 12.92
N ALA A 154 10.83 4.51 13.28
CA ALA A 154 9.61 4.39 12.48
C ALA A 154 9.76 5.02 11.10
N ARG A 155 10.38 6.19 10.98
CA ARG A 155 10.65 6.84 9.69
C ARG A 155 11.63 6.03 8.84
N GLY A 156 12.72 5.54 9.47
CA GLY A 156 13.71 4.72 8.79
C GLY A 156 13.10 3.42 8.26
N LEU A 157 12.31 2.72 9.06
CA LEU A 157 11.65 1.48 8.62
C LEU A 157 10.60 1.74 7.54
N ALA A 158 9.80 2.80 7.64
CA ALA A 158 8.85 3.16 6.59
C ALA A 158 9.56 3.44 5.26
N ALA A 159 10.62 4.27 5.28
CA ALA A 159 11.42 4.56 4.09
C ALA A 159 12.10 3.31 3.52
N LEU A 160 12.56 2.38 4.38
CA LEU A 160 13.14 1.11 3.95
C LEU A 160 12.11 0.22 3.24
N ILE A 161 10.90 0.08 3.80
CA ILE A 161 9.79 -0.67 3.19
C ILE A 161 9.48 -0.09 1.81
N ASP A 162 9.27 1.23 1.71
CA ASP A 162 8.97 1.91 0.46
C ASP A 162 10.11 1.76 -0.56
N GLY A 163 11.38 1.87 -0.11
CA GLY A 163 12.55 1.72 -0.96
C GLY A 163 12.73 0.30 -1.50
N LEU A 164 12.54 -0.72 -0.67
CA LEU A 164 12.60 -2.14 -1.09
C LEU A 164 11.49 -2.43 -2.10
N TRP A 165 10.28 -1.97 -1.81
CA TRP A 165 9.13 -2.13 -2.67
C TRP A 165 9.34 -1.45 -4.03
N LEU A 166 9.77 -0.19 -4.05
CA LEU A 166 10.05 0.59 -5.27
C LEU A 166 11.13 -0.06 -6.13
N ARG A 167 12.25 -0.47 -5.51
CA ARG A 167 13.36 -1.12 -6.22
C ARG A 167 12.92 -2.45 -6.81
N GLY A 168 12.15 -3.24 -6.07
CA GLY A 168 11.59 -4.49 -6.57
C GLY A 168 10.62 -4.28 -7.74
N ALA A 169 9.75 -3.27 -7.66
CA ALA A 169 8.82 -2.93 -8.74
C ALA A 169 9.54 -2.50 -10.04
N LEU A 170 10.69 -1.85 -9.91
CA LEU A 170 11.48 -1.35 -11.05
C LEU A 170 12.53 -2.34 -11.56
N SER A 171 12.73 -3.47 -10.91
CA SER A 171 13.78 -4.44 -11.29
C SER A 171 13.49 -5.18 -12.61
N GLY A 172 12.24 -5.18 -13.07
CA GLY A 172 11.81 -5.96 -14.23
C GLY A 172 11.78 -7.48 -14.01
N THR A 173 12.02 -7.93 -12.78
CA THR A 173 11.97 -9.33 -12.36
C THR A 173 10.87 -9.56 -11.36
N GLN A 174 10.57 -10.84 -11.05
CA GLN A 174 9.64 -11.17 -9.99
C GLN A 174 10.13 -10.59 -8.64
N PHE A 175 9.22 -10.00 -7.86
CA PHE A 175 9.54 -9.41 -6.56
C PHE A 175 10.06 -10.47 -5.59
N ASP A 176 11.28 -10.29 -5.09
CA ASP A 176 11.84 -11.18 -4.07
C ASP A 176 11.36 -10.78 -2.66
N THR A 177 10.21 -11.31 -2.30
CA THR A 177 9.60 -11.11 -0.98
C THR A 177 10.51 -11.61 0.16
N LYS A 178 11.24 -12.72 -0.04
CA LYS A 178 12.12 -13.29 1.00
C LYS A 178 13.27 -12.34 1.32
N GLN A 179 13.92 -11.81 0.29
CA GLN A 179 14.99 -10.84 0.45
C GLN A 179 14.49 -9.53 1.09
N ALA A 180 13.35 -9.03 0.66
CA ALA A 180 12.75 -7.81 1.24
C ALA A 180 12.44 -8.00 2.73
N LEU A 181 11.81 -9.11 3.10
CA LEU A 181 11.54 -9.46 4.49
C LEU A 181 12.81 -9.61 5.32
N LEU A 182 13.84 -10.26 4.78
CA LEU A 182 15.13 -10.42 5.46
C LEU A 182 15.75 -9.05 5.79
N ILE A 183 15.83 -8.15 4.82
CA ILE A 183 16.42 -6.81 5.00
C ILE A 183 15.62 -5.99 6.02
N ALA A 184 14.28 -5.97 5.90
CA ALA A 184 13.44 -5.20 6.80
C ALA A 184 13.48 -5.73 8.25
N ASN A 185 13.51 -7.06 8.43
CA ASN A 185 13.63 -7.68 9.74
C ASN A 185 15.03 -7.46 10.36
N ASN A 186 16.11 -7.50 9.57
CA ASN A 186 17.45 -7.16 10.06
C ASN A 186 17.51 -5.70 10.57
N TYR A 187 16.92 -4.76 9.83
CA TYR A 187 16.78 -3.39 10.31
C TYR A 187 16.02 -3.33 11.64
N LEU A 188 14.89 -4.02 11.73
CA LEU A 188 14.09 -4.08 12.95
C LEU A 188 14.90 -4.60 14.14
N GLN A 189 15.64 -5.71 13.97
CA GLN A 189 16.50 -6.29 15.03
C GLN A 189 17.56 -5.30 15.50
N GLN A 190 18.20 -4.56 14.59
CA GLN A 190 19.19 -3.54 14.94
C GLN A 190 18.60 -2.41 15.79
N GLN A 191 17.35 -1.99 15.51
CA GLN A 191 16.67 -0.96 16.31
C GLN A 191 16.38 -1.42 17.75
N PHE A 192 16.14 -2.72 17.96
CA PHE A 192 15.90 -3.30 19.28
C PHE A 192 17.20 -3.60 20.04
N ALA A 193 18.29 -3.94 19.33
CA ALA A 193 19.58 -4.22 19.94
C ALA A 193 20.31 -2.96 20.41
N ASN A 194 20.11 -1.81 19.71
CA ASN A 194 20.75 -0.53 20.02
C ASN A 194 19.71 0.56 20.34
N PRO A 195 19.09 0.55 21.54
CA PRO A 195 18.05 1.52 21.89
C PRO A 195 18.54 2.98 22.02
N THR A 196 19.83 3.23 21.92
CA THR A 196 20.47 4.55 22.08
C THR A 196 21.02 5.06 20.74
N ILE A 197 20.13 5.58 19.87
CA ILE A 197 20.59 6.64 18.95
C ILE A 197 20.55 7.94 19.75
N SER A 198 21.70 8.31 20.35
CA SER A 198 21.90 9.64 20.94
C SER A 198 21.54 10.70 19.90
N PRO A 199 20.82 11.77 20.25
CA PRO A 199 20.64 12.89 19.34
C PRO A 199 22.03 13.41 18.97
N LEU A 200 22.29 13.55 17.66
CA LEU A 200 23.45 14.29 17.17
C LEU A 200 23.39 15.67 17.82
N ASN A 201 24.35 15.96 18.72
CA ASN A 201 24.56 17.29 19.26
C ASN A 201 24.89 18.20 18.07
N HIS A 202 23.94 18.99 17.63
CA HIS A 202 24.22 20.13 16.77
C HIS A 202 24.91 21.20 17.62
N HIS A 203 26.22 21.32 17.45
CA HIS A 203 26.99 22.51 17.81
C HIS A 203 26.82 23.57 16.72
#